data_030de6ee4bd9577a3d48c43a03e0191d
#
_entry.id   030de6ee4bd9577a3d48c43a03e0191d
#
_cell.length_a   1.000
_cell.length_b   1.000
_cell.length_c   1.000
_cell.angle_alpha   90.00
_cell.angle_beta   90.00
_cell.angle_gamma   90.00
#
_symmetry.space_group_name_H-M   'P 1'
#
loop_
_entity.id
_entity.type
_entity.pdbx_description
1 polymer ?
#
loop_
_entity_poly.entity_id
_entity_poly.type
_entity_poly.pdbx_seq_one_letter_code
_entity_poly.pdbx_strand_id
1 'polypeptide(L)'
;MRELLSLTDALAWPLALTLAWMAGELLYRWAAVPRIAVYGLCGFIFGNLAAGYLAPAQADNFMMLANLGFGLMLFELGYRINLRWLRTNPWLPLTALLESTLTWAAVYLVARACALAPLSSCLLAALAIASSPAGLLRVINEEGGAGQVTERALHLAALNCVLAVFVFNVTVGVGVFQTSGDLVHAGWAGLVVLAASSGMGAAFGVLVPLWQRLVGHARADATLTFAVAVFLLVAVTHVLKLSPVLAALTFGLVARHRRITLSPAQRNFGALGDLLAVLLFFFVATTVSWRSFADGLLLGLLLLLVRALVKVAVCTATARASGISPRKGALTGVAIMPMAVFTIVMVEQTRRLGVDLFDSLAPLAAMAILAEVLAPVLTQRALAGAKESSQQAVRPATLKEKHDATA
;
A
#
# COMPACT_ATOMS: atom_id res chain seq x y z
N MET A 1 10.26 41.36 -1.54
CA MET A 1 10.90 40.23 -2.20
C MET A 1 11.03 39.02 -1.27
N ARG A 2 11.52 39.13 -0.01
CA ARG A 2 11.56 38.02 0.97
C ARG A 2 10.16 37.52 1.39
N GLU A 3 9.19 38.41 1.57
CA GLU A 3 7.80 38.02 1.91
C GLU A 3 7.09 37.33 0.73
N LEU A 4 7.36 37.74 -0.51
CA LEU A 4 6.83 37.05 -1.69
C LEU A 4 7.44 35.65 -1.85
N LEU A 5 8.73 35.48 -1.59
CA LEU A 5 9.39 34.17 -1.59
C LEU A 5 8.86 33.26 -0.47
N SER A 6 8.61 33.77 0.73
CA SER A 6 8.02 33.00 1.81
C SER A 6 6.56 32.61 1.54
N LEU A 7 5.80 33.42 0.81
CA LEU A 7 4.45 33.08 0.36
C LEU A 7 4.45 32.01 -0.72
N THR A 8 5.39 32.05 -1.68
CA THR A 8 5.51 31.01 -2.70
C THR A 8 5.89 29.68 -2.08
N ASP A 9 6.80 29.67 -1.11
CA ASP A 9 7.20 28.44 -0.40
C ASP A 9 6.05 27.86 0.43
N ALA A 10 5.26 28.70 1.10
CA ALA A 10 4.11 28.26 1.89
C ALA A 10 2.97 27.70 1.03
N LEU A 11 2.77 28.25 -0.17
CA LEU A 11 1.69 27.85 -1.08
C LEU A 11 2.08 26.70 -2.03
N ALA A 12 3.38 26.39 -2.19
CA ALA A 12 3.85 25.40 -3.15
C ALA A 12 3.21 24.02 -2.94
N TRP A 13 3.20 23.52 -1.71
CA TRP A 13 2.59 22.23 -1.39
C TRP A 13 1.06 22.20 -1.59
N PRO A 14 0.27 23.15 -1.04
CA PRO A 14 -1.17 23.18 -1.29
C PRO A 14 -1.54 23.30 -2.78
N LEU A 15 -0.81 24.12 -3.54
CA LEU A 15 -1.03 24.28 -4.98
C LEU A 15 -0.71 23.00 -5.75
N ALA A 16 0.44 22.37 -5.48
CA ALA A 16 0.83 21.12 -6.13
C ALA A 16 -0.18 20.00 -5.85
N LEU A 17 -0.65 19.87 -4.60
CA LEU A 17 -1.69 18.92 -4.23
C LEU A 17 -3.03 19.19 -4.92
N THR A 18 -3.43 20.46 -5.00
CA THR A 18 -4.66 20.88 -5.69
C THR A 18 -4.59 20.53 -7.17
N LEU A 19 -3.45 20.82 -7.83
CA LEU A 19 -3.23 20.50 -9.24
C LEU A 19 -3.23 18.97 -9.46
N ALA A 20 -2.61 18.20 -8.57
CA ALA A 20 -2.62 16.75 -8.65
C ALA A 20 -4.04 16.18 -8.51
N TRP A 21 -4.82 16.70 -7.55
CA TRP A 21 -6.22 16.31 -7.39
C TRP A 21 -7.07 16.65 -8.62
N MET A 22 -6.94 17.87 -9.15
CA MET A 22 -7.65 18.29 -10.37
C MET A 22 -7.28 17.42 -11.57
N ALA A 23 -5.98 17.17 -11.77
CA ALA A 23 -5.50 16.29 -12.83
C ALA A 23 -6.06 14.85 -12.68
N GLY A 24 -6.08 14.34 -11.45
CA GLY A 24 -6.64 13.03 -11.14
C GLY A 24 -8.12 12.92 -11.49
N GLU A 25 -8.92 13.91 -11.10
CA GLU A 25 -10.35 13.96 -11.42
C GLU A 25 -10.60 14.08 -12.94
N LEU A 26 -9.81 14.92 -13.62
CA LEU A 26 -9.92 15.12 -15.06
C LEU A 26 -9.59 13.86 -15.84
N LEU A 27 -8.42 13.23 -15.56
CA LEU A 27 -8.00 12.02 -16.26
C LEU A 27 -8.91 10.81 -15.95
N TYR A 28 -9.44 10.74 -14.73
CA TYR A 28 -10.41 9.71 -14.39
C TYR A 28 -11.70 9.84 -15.23
N ARG A 29 -12.21 11.07 -15.38
CA ARG A 29 -13.41 11.33 -16.19
C ARG A 29 -13.21 11.09 -17.69
N TRP A 30 -12.05 11.48 -18.24
CA TRP A 30 -11.80 11.46 -19.67
C TRP A 30 -11.20 10.13 -20.16
N ALA A 31 -10.24 9.60 -19.40
CA ALA A 31 -9.48 8.42 -19.81
C ALA A 31 -9.73 7.19 -18.92
N ALA A 32 -10.56 7.32 -17.87
CA ALA A 32 -10.80 6.29 -16.88
C ALA A 32 -9.52 5.74 -16.22
N VAL A 33 -8.52 6.60 -16.05
CA VAL A 33 -7.29 6.25 -15.34
C VAL A 33 -7.55 6.38 -13.84
N PRO A 34 -7.17 5.38 -13.00
CA PRO A 34 -7.33 5.48 -11.54
C PRO A 34 -6.68 6.74 -10.99
N ARG A 35 -7.37 7.48 -10.14
CA ARG A 35 -6.92 8.77 -9.61
C ARG A 35 -5.56 8.67 -8.93
N ILE A 36 -5.32 7.59 -8.19
CA ILE A 36 -4.06 7.39 -7.46
C ILE A 36 -2.84 7.28 -8.38
N ALA A 37 -2.97 6.70 -9.57
CA ALA A 37 -1.88 6.66 -10.56
C ALA A 37 -1.48 8.08 -11.00
N VAL A 38 -2.47 8.95 -11.14
CA VAL A 38 -2.25 10.36 -11.51
C VAL A 38 -1.62 11.13 -10.36
N TYR A 39 -2.06 10.90 -9.10
CA TYR A 39 -1.46 11.53 -7.92
C TYR A 39 0.01 11.17 -7.78
N GLY A 40 0.36 9.89 -7.95
CA GLY A 40 1.74 9.41 -7.93
C GLY A 40 2.58 10.02 -9.05
N LEU A 41 2.05 10.05 -10.28
CA LEU A 41 2.75 10.66 -11.41
C LEU A 41 2.98 12.17 -11.20
N CYS A 42 1.96 12.91 -10.76
CA CYS A 42 2.09 14.33 -10.42
C CYS A 42 3.11 14.54 -9.30
N GLY A 43 3.07 13.74 -8.23
CA GLY A 43 4.02 13.80 -7.14
C GLY A 43 5.46 13.62 -7.62
N PHE A 44 5.73 12.63 -8.46
CA PHE A 44 7.04 12.38 -9.04
C PHE A 44 7.52 13.56 -9.93
N ILE A 45 6.63 14.07 -10.78
CA ILE A 45 6.94 15.20 -11.67
C ILE A 45 7.22 16.46 -10.83
N PHE A 46 6.32 16.84 -9.93
CA PHE A 46 6.47 18.05 -9.11
C PHE A 46 7.64 17.93 -8.13
N GLY A 47 7.86 16.76 -7.52
CA GLY A 47 9.00 16.52 -6.63
C GLY A 47 10.34 16.77 -7.30
N ASN A 48 10.46 16.47 -8.59
CA ASN A 48 11.69 16.67 -9.35
C ASN A 48 11.80 18.03 -10.05
N LEU A 49 10.71 18.54 -10.61
CA LEU A 49 10.70 19.85 -11.30
C LEU A 49 10.71 21.02 -10.32
N ALA A 50 10.02 20.88 -9.20
CA ALA A 50 9.87 21.92 -8.19
C ALA A 50 10.70 21.62 -6.91
N ALA A 51 11.75 20.83 -7.01
CA ALA A 51 12.57 20.41 -5.86
C ALA A 51 13.14 21.59 -5.06
N GLY A 52 13.32 22.78 -5.69
CA GLY A 52 13.75 23.99 -5.01
C GLY A 52 12.62 24.75 -4.29
N TYR A 53 11.36 24.50 -4.63
CA TYR A 53 10.17 25.17 -4.05
C TYR A 53 9.41 24.31 -3.06
N LEU A 54 9.52 22.98 -3.13
CA LEU A 54 8.95 22.06 -2.16
C LEU A 54 9.90 21.93 -0.98
N ALA A 55 9.88 22.92 -0.08
CA ALA A 55 10.82 23.04 1.02
C ALA A 55 10.86 21.78 1.92
N PRO A 56 12.05 21.24 2.22
CA PRO A 56 12.21 20.06 3.07
C PRO A 56 11.60 20.23 4.47
N ALA A 57 11.60 21.45 5.02
CA ALA A 57 11.05 21.74 6.35
C ALA A 57 9.54 21.46 6.48
N GLN A 58 8.80 21.45 5.38
CA GLN A 58 7.37 21.11 5.36
C GLN A 58 7.16 19.61 5.11
N ALA A 59 8.15 18.92 4.56
CA ALA A 59 8.06 17.49 4.22
C ALA A 59 7.76 16.62 5.47
N ASP A 60 8.31 16.94 6.63
CA ASP A 60 8.07 16.19 7.87
C ASP A 60 6.60 16.24 8.32
N ASN A 61 5.94 17.39 8.17
CA ASN A 61 4.52 17.56 8.48
C ASN A 61 3.64 16.74 7.51
N PHE A 62 3.97 16.76 6.22
CA PHE A 62 3.25 15.97 5.23
C PHE A 62 3.51 14.47 5.38
N MET A 63 4.73 14.08 5.80
CA MET A 63 5.04 12.69 6.13
C MET A 63 4.14 12.15 7.26
N MET A 64 3.89 12.94 8.30
CA MET A 64 2.99 12.56 9.39
C MET A 64 1.56 12.33 8.87
N LEU A 65 1.05 13.23 8.02
CA LEU A 65 -0.28 13.09 7.41
C LEU A 65 -0.34 11.90 6.44
N ALA A 66 0.72 11.67 5.66
CA ALA A 66 0.81 10.51 4.78
C ALA A 66 0.81 9.20 5.58
N ASN A 67 1.56 9.13 6.68
CA ASN A 67 1.56 7.97 7.57
C ASN A 67 0.19 7.74 8.23
N LEU A 68 -0.53 8.81 8.59
CA LEU A 68 -1.91 8.71 9.07
C LEU A 68 -2.82 8.14 7.97
N GLY A 69 -2.76 8.69 6.76
CA GLY A 69 -3.53 8.19 5.62
C GLY A 69 -3.27 6.72 5.35
N PHE A 70 -2.01 6.31 5.40
CA PHE A 70 -1.62 4.92 5.25
C PHE A 70 -2.15 4.05 6.40
N GLY A 71 -2.07 4.52 7.65
CA GLY A 71 -2.63 3.84 8.81
C GLY A 71 -4.14 3.61 8.71
N LEU A 72 -4.89 4.62 8.24
CA LEU A 72 -6.34 4.50 8.02
C LEU A 72 -6.68 3.46 6.94
N MET A 73 -5.92 3.43 5.84
CA MET A 73 -6.11 2.43 4.80
C MET A 73 -5.77 1.01 5.27
N LEU A 74 -4.75 0.87 6.11
CA LEU A 74 -4.42 -0.42 6.72
C LEU A 74 -5.48 -0.89 7.72
N PHE A 75 -6.04 0.04 8.51
CA PHE A 75 -7.19 -0.25 9.36
C PHE A 75 -8.38 -0.72 8.52
N GLU A 76 -8.72 -0.02 7.44
CA GLU A 76 -9.78 -0.42 6.51
C GLU A 76 -9.54 -1.81 5.95
N LEU A 77 -8.31 -2.10 5.48
CA LEU A 77 -7.95 -3.44 5.00
C LEU A 77 -8.16 -4.50 6.08
N GLY A 78 -7.60 -4.27 7.28
CA GLY A 78 -7.75 -5.18 8.41
C GLY A 78 -9.22 -5.43 8.75
N TYR A 79 -10.03 -4.39 8.73
CA TYR A 79 -11.48 -4.49 8.94
C TYR A 79 -12.20 -5.29 7.84
N ARG A 80 -11.69 -5.31 6.59
CA ARG A 80 -12.27 -6.13 5.50
C ARG A 80 -11.91 -7.61 5.60
N ILE A 81 -10.83 -7.99 6.29
CA ILE A 81 -10.38 -9.38 6.38
C ILE A 81 -11.34 -10.23 7.22
N ASN A 82 -11.73 -11.35 6.67
CA ASN A 82 -12.58 -12.33 7.32
C ASN A 82 -11.77 -13.57 7.75
N LEU A 83 -11.39 -13.62 9.04
CA LEU A 83 -10.61 -14.74 9.58
C LEU A 83 -11.33 -16.09 9.47
N ARG A 84 -12.68 -16.10 9.56
CA ARG A 84 -13.45 -17.34 9.41
C ARG A 84 -13.29 -17.89 8.00
N TRP A 85 -13.43 -16.98 7.00
CA TRP A 85 -13.27 -17.37 5.61
C TRP A 85 -11.82 -17.81 5.30
N LEU A 86 -10.83 -17.18 5.90
CA LEU A 86 -9.43 -17.58 5.75
C LEU A 86 -9.16 -18.99 6.32
N ARG A 87 -9.79 -19.33 7.46
CA ARG A 87 -9.69 -20.68 8.06
C ARG A 87 -10.40 -21.74 7.23
N THR A 88 -11.51 -21.41 6.59
CA THR A 88 -12.25 -22.37 5.73
C THR A 88 -11.63 -22.54 4.35
N ASN A 89 -10.71 -21.66 3.95
CA ASN A 89 -10.00 -21.69 2.67
C ASN A 89 -8.48 -21.76 2.86
N PRO A 90 -7.92 -22.90 3.31
CA PRO A 90 -6.50 -23.03 3.65
C PRO A 90 -5.56 -22.82 2.45
N TRP A 91 -6.08 -22.98 1.24
CA TRP A 91 -5.34 -22.72 0.02
C TRP A 91 -4.96 -21.25 -0.16
N LEU A 92 -5.69 -20.32 0.45
CA LEU A 92 -5.38 -18.89 0.32
C LEU A 92 -4.13 -18.47 1.11
N PRO A 93 -3.97 -18.81 2.41
CA PRO A 93 -2.71 -18.62 3.12
C PRO A 93 -1.54 -19.37 2.46
N LEU A 94 -1.77 -20.60 1.96
CA LEU A 94 -0.73 -21.34 1.24
C LEU A 94 -0.32 -20.63 -0.05
N THR A 95 -1.28 -20.09 -0.80
CA THR A 95 -0.99 -19.27 -2.00
C THR A 95 -0.16 -18.05 -1.62
N ALA A 96 -0.50 -17.34 -0.54
CA ALA A 96 0.27 -16.19 -0.07
C ALA A 96 1.71 -16.57 0.29
N LEU A 97 1.89 -17.70 1.00
CA LEU A 97 3.21 -18.17 1.38
C LEU A 97 4.05 -18.59 0.17
N LEU A 98 3.48 -19.39 -0.75
CA LEU A 98 4.16 -19.81 -1.98
C LEU A 98 4.51 -18.61 -2.87
N GLU A 99 3.55 -17.71 -3.06
CA GLU A 99 3.75 -16.50 -3.88
C GLU A 99 4.84 -15.61 -3.29
N SER A 100 4.81 -15.35 -1.99
CA SER A 100 5.80 -14.53 -1.29
C SER A 100 7.20 -15.16 -1.34
N THR A 101 7.30 -16.47 -1.07
CA THR A 101 8.59 -17.18 -1.08
C THR A 101 9.19 -17.24 -2.48
N LEU A 102 8.38 -17.57 -3.50
CA LEU A 102 8.85 -17.63 -4.87
C LEU A 102 9.17 -16.24 -5.44
N THR A 103 8.39 -15.21 -5.07
CA THR A 103 8.71 -13.83 -5.44
C THR A 103 10.04 -13.39 -4.81
N TRP A 104 10.24 -13.65 -3.53
CA TRP A 104 11.50 -13.35 -2.85
C TRP A 104 12.67 -14.06 -3.53
N ALA A 105 12.57 -15.38 -3.76
CA ALA A 105 13.63 -16.16 -4.38
C ALA A 105 13.95 -15.70 -5.80
N ALA A 106 12.93 -15.46 -6.63
CA ALA A 106 13.11 -15.02 -8.02
C ALA A 106 13.77 -13.63 -8.10
N VAL A 107 13.26 -12.66 -7.31
CA VAL A 107 13.82 -11.31 -7.26
C VAL A 107 15.25 -11.33 -6.72
N TYR A 108 15.52 -12.10 -5.65
CA TYR A 108 16.86 -12.28 -5.10
C TYR A 108 17.83 -12.82 -6.15
N LEU A 109 17.48 -13.92 -6.81
CA LEU A 109 18.34 -14.56 -7.82
C LEU A 109 18.62 -13.63 -9.00
N VAL A 110 17.62 -12.91 -9.50
CA VAL A 110 17.82 -11.95 -10.61
C VAL A 110 18.68 -10.78 -10.16
N ALA A 111 18.44 -10.22 -8.97
CA ALA A 111 19.28 -9.14 -8.42
C ALA A 111 20.74 -9.58 -8.25
N ARG A 112 20.98 -10.81 -7.78
CA ARG A 112 22.33 -11.41 -7.68
C ARG A 112 22.96 -11.65 -9.05
N ALA A 113 22.19 -12.11 -10.03
CA ALA A 113 22.67 -12.28 -11.41
C ALA A 113 23.07 -10.94 -12.07
N CYS A 114 22.44 -9.83 -11.65
CA CYS A 114 22.80 -8.47 -12.03
C CYS A 114 23.90 -7.85 -11.14
N ALA A 115 24.65 -8.67 -10.42
CA ALA A 115 25.81 -8.29 -9.59
C ALA A 115 25.50 -7.33 -8.41
N LEU A 116 24.27 -7.22 -7.94
CA LEU A 116 23.95 -6.48 -6.72
C LEU A 116 24.56 -7.17 -5.49
N ALA A 117 24.90 -6.37 -4.47
CA ALA A 117 25.38 -6.88 -3.19
C ALA A 117 24.35 -7.82 -2.53
N PRO A 118 24.77 -8.85 -1.77
CA PRO A 118 23.83 -9.81 -1.17
C PRO A 118 22.75 -9.16 -0.30
N LEU A 119 23.14 -8.21 0.55
CA LEU A 119 22.21 -7.50 1.43
C LEU A 119 21.18 -6.69 0.64
N SER A 120 21.64 -5.91 -0.35
CA SER A 120 20.74 -5.13 -1.23
C SER A 120 19.77 -6.05 -1.99
N SER A 121 20.24 -7.21 -2.46
CA SER A 121 19.40 -8.21 -3.13
C SER A 121 18.35 -8.80 -2.19
N CYS A 122 18.71 -9.10 -0.93
CA CYS A 122 17.78 -9.57 0.10
C CYS A 122 16.71 -8.51 0.44
N LEU A 123 17.11 -7.24 0.58
CA LEU A 123 16.21 -6.13 0.88
C LEU A 123 15.22 -5.87 -0.26
N LEU A 124 15.72 -5.82 -1.51
CA LEU A 124 14.86 -5.70 -2.70
C LEU A 124 13.87 -6.86 -2.80
N ALA A 125 14.33 -8.09 -2.56
CA ALA A 125 13.49 -9.28 -2.57
C ALA A 125 12.43 -9.25 -1.46
N ALA A 126 12.79 -8.81 -0.24
CA ALA A 126 11.84 -8.67 0.87
C ALA A 126 10.75 -7.62 0.59
N LEU A 127 11.14 -6.48 0.02
CA LEU A 127 10.19 -5.43 -0.38
C LEU A 127 9.32 -5.85 -1.57
N ALA A 128 9.85 -6.67 -2.49
CA ALA A 128 9.09 -7.19 -3.63
C ALA A 128 7.96 -8.17 -3.23
N ILE A 129 8.01 -8.79 -2.05
CA ILE A 129 6.89 -9.58 -1.50
C ILE A 129 5.64 -8.71 -1.37
N ALA A 130 5.80 -7.49 -0.89
CA ALA A 130 4.69 -6.63 -0.49
C ALA A 130 3.70 -6.37 -1.62
N SER A 131 2.43 -6.32 -1.25
CA SER A 131 1.37 -5.75 -2.08
C SER A 131 0.80 -4.56 -1.32
N SER A 132 0.73 -3.38 -1.96
CA SER A 132 0.25 -2.16 -1.30
C SER A 132 -1.25 -2.22 -1.05
N PRO A 133 -1.69 -2.30 0.22
CA PRO A 133 -3.11 -2.27 0.54
C PRO A 133 -3.77 -0.97 0.12
N ALA A 134 -3.05 0.14 0.27
CA ALA A 134 -3.57 1.46 -0.04
C ALA A 134 -3.94 1.58 -1.52
N GLY A 135 -3.03 1.20 -2.43
CA GLY A 135 -3.30 1.21 -3.87
C GLY A 135 -4.45 0.29 -4.26
N LEU A 136 -4.46 -0.94 -3.72
CA LEU A 136 -5.51 -1.92 -3.99
C LEU A 136 -6.89 -1.43 -3.48
N LEU A 137 -6.98 -0.98 -2.24
CA LEU A 137 -8.23 -0.53 -1.63
C LEU A 137 -8.83 0.66 -2.37
N ARG A 138 -7.99 1.61 -2.78
CA ARG A 138 -8.47 2.78 -3.51
C ARG A 138 -9.07 2.42 -4.85
N VAL A 139 -8.42 1.56 -5.63
CA VAL A 139 -8.98 1.09 -6.90
C VAL A 139 -10.28 0.30 -6.67
N ILE A 140 -10.33 -0.58 -5.65
CA ILE A 140 -11.54 -1.33 -5.32
C ILE A 140 -12.68 -0.39 -4.92
N ASN A 141 -12.41 0.62 -4.09
CA ASN A 141 -13.43 1.59 -3.65
C ASN A 141 -13.90 2.46 -4.82
N GLU A 142 -12.99 2.90 -5.68
CA GLU A 142 -13.27 3.72 -6.86
C GLU A 142 -14.10 2.96 -7.90
N GLU A 143 -13.84 1.67 -8.12
CA GLU A 143 -14.56 0.81 -9.05
C GLU A 143 -15.82 0.18 -8.45
N GLY A 144 -16.05 0.32 -7.13
CA GLY A 144 -17.12 -0.38 -6.44
C GLY A 144 -16.95 -1.90 -6.52
N GLY A 145 -15.68 -2.36 -6.48
CA GLY A 145 -15.31 -3.74 -6.71
C GLY A 145 -15.87 -4.70 -5.64
N ALA A 146 -16.54 -5.76 -6.07
CA ALA A 146 -17.04 -6.82 -5.21
C ALA A 146 -17.04 -8.16 -5.96
N GLY A 147 -16.45 -9.19 -5.33
CA GLY A 147 -16.41 -10.53 -5.91
C GLY A 147 -15.23 -11.38 -5.45
N GLN A 148 -15.03 -12.51 -6.12
CA GLN A 148 -14.03 -13.52 -5.71
C GLN A 148 -12.60 -13.03 -5.92
N VAL A 149 -12.31 -12.30 -7.00
CA VAL A 149 -10.98 -11.73 -7.26
C VAL A 149 -10.69 -10.62 -6.26
N THR A 150 -11.66 -9.74 -6.01
CA THR A 150 -11.58 -8.65 -5.05
C THR A 150 -11.27 -9.15 -3.64
N GLU A 151 -12.06 -10.10 -3.13
CA GLU A 151 -11.89 -10.63 -1.78
C GLU A 151 -10.55 -11.37 -1.61
N ARG A 152 -10.14 -12.15 -2.62
CA ARG A 152 -8.85 -12.85 -2.60
C ARG A 152 -7.69 -11.86 -2.65
N ALA A 153 -7.76 -10.85 -3.51
CA ALA A 153 -6.72 -9.83 -3.62
C ALA A 153 -6.53 -9.09 -2.29
N LEU A 154 -7.61 -8.71 -1.59
CA LEU A 154 -7.54 -8.07 -0.27
C LEU A 154 -6.85 -8.95 0.77
N HIS A 155 -7.23 -10.24 0.84
CA HIS A 155 -6.65 -11.17 1.81
C HIS A 155 -5.17 -11.47 1.50
N LEU A 156 -4.83 -11.67 0.21
CA LEU A 156 -3.44 -11.87 -0.21
C LEU A 156 -2.59 -10.62 0.06
N ALA A 157 -3.10 -9.41 -0.24
CA ALA A 157 -2.38 -8.18 0.06
C ALA A 157 -2.08 -8.02 1.56
N ALA A 158 -3.04 -8.36 2.43
CA ALA A 158 -2.81 -8.33 3.87
C ALA A 158 -1.77 -9.35 4.33
N LEU A 159 -1.84 -10.59 3.85
CA LEU A 159 -0.86 -11.64 4.19
C LEU A 159 0.53 -11.27 3.66
N ASN A 160 0.63 -10.76 2.44
CA ASN A 160 1.89 -10.29 1.85
C ASN A 160 2.50 -9.14 2.64
N CYS A 161 1.69 -8.22 3.19
CA CYS A 161 2.20 -7.18 4.08
C CYS A 161 2.83 -7.75 5.34
N VAL A 162 2.17 -8.73 5.99
CA VAL A 162 2.70 -9.38 7.19
C VAL A 162 4.03 -10.08 6.88
N LEU A 163 4.06 -10.87 5.80
CA LEU A 163 5.25 -11.60 5.37
C LEU A 163 6.39 -10.65 4.97
N ALA A 164 6.09 -9.58 4.23
CA ALA A 164 7.08 -8.60 3.83
C ALA A 164 7.70 -7.86 5.03
N VAL A 165 6.87 -7.42 6.00
CA VAL A 165 7.36 -6.80 7.23
C VAL A 165 8.27 -7.75 8.00
N PHE A 166 7.87 -9.01 8.14
CA PHE A 166 8.68 -10.02 8.82
C PHE A 166 10.03 -10.24 8.14
N VAL A 167 10.02 -10.57 6.84
CA VAL A 167 11.25 -10.86 6.08
C VAL A 167 12.15 -9.64 6.00
N PHE A 168 11.58 -8.44 5.84
CA PHE A 168 12.31 -7.19 5.81
C PHE A 168 13.02 -6.91 7.14
N ASN A 169 12.31 -7.02 8.28
CA ASN A 169 12.91 -6.80 9.60
C ASN A 169 14.00 -7.82 9.92
N VAL A 170 13.81 -9.10 9.53
CA VAL A 170 14.86 -10.12 9.65
C VAL A 170 16.10 -9.75 8.81
N THR A 171 15.88 -9.31 7.56
CA THR A 171 16.97 -8.92 6.66
C THR A 171 17.73 -7.70 7.19
N VAL A 172 17.04 -6.68 7.68
CA VAL A 172 17.64 -5.50 8.31
C VAL A 172 18.41 -5.91 9.57
N GLY A 173 17.81 -6.77 10.40
CA GLY A 173 18.47 -7.29 11.61
C GLY A 173 19.77 -7.99 11.29
N VAL A 174 19.81 -8.87 10.30
CA VAL A 174 21.04 -9.56 9.86
C VAL A 174 22.04 -8.58 9.25
N GLY A 175 21.58 -7.63 8.43
CA GLY A 175 22.45 -6.70 7.71
C GLY A 175 23.10 -5.65 8.60
N VAL A 176 22.36 -5.10 9.56
CA VAL A 176 22.84 -4.04 10.45
C VAL A 176 23.66 -4.61 11.61
N PHE A 177 23.30 -5.80 12.09
CA PHE A 177 24.00 -6.48 13.19
C PHE A 177 25.01 -7.54 12.70
N GLN A 178 25.65 -7.33 11.54
CA GLN A 178 26.70 -8.23 11.02
C GLN A 178 27.82 -8.59 12.03
N THR A 179 27.85 -7.94 13.18
CA THR A 179 28.78 -8.21 14.28
C THR A 179 28.46 -9.48 15.07
N SER A 180 27.26 -10.06 14.99
CA SER A 180 26.90 -11.23 15.83
C SER A 180 26.63 -12.54 15.06
N GLY A 181 26.53 -12.52 13.73
CA GLY A 181 26.39 -13.73 12.90
C GLY A 181 25.21 -14.66 13.21
N ASP A 182 24.32 -14.28 14.12
CA ASP A 182 23.29 -15.16 14.65
C ASP A 182 21.92 -14.88 14.01
N LEU A 183 21.61 -15.69 12.98
CA LEU A 183 20.31 -15.68 12.28
C LEU A 183 19.13 -15.93 13.24
N VAL A 184 19.35 -16.65 14.32
CA VAL A 184 18.32 -16.96 15.32
C VAL A 184 17.93 -15.69 16.07
N HIS A 185 18.91 -14.87 16.47
CA HIS A 185 18.65 -13.59 17.13
C HIS A 185 17.94 -12.59 16.21
N ALA A 186 18.33 -12.50 14.93
CA ALA A 186 17.67 -11.64 13.95
C ALA A 186 16.22 -12.10 13.68
N GLY A 187 16.00 -13.40 13.56
CA GLY A 187 14.66 -13.98 13.43
C GLY A 187 13.78 -13.70 14.65
N TRP A 188 14.36 -13.84 15.86
CA TRP A 188 13.68 -13.54 17.12
C TRP A 188 13.29 -12.06 17.22
N ALA A 189 14.20 -11.14 16.88
CA ALA A 189 13.91 -9.71 16.85
C ALA A 189 12.75 -9.37 15.90
N GLY A 190 12.74 -9.97 14.70
CA GLY A 190 11.63 -9.85 13.74
C GLY A 190 10.29 -10.35 14.29
N LEU A 191 10.30 -11.49 14.99
CA LEU A 191 9.11 -12.04 15.66
C LEU A 191 8.62 -11.14 16.80
N VAL A 192 9.53 -10.59 17.61
CA VAL A 192 9.19 -9.65 18.69
C VAL A 192 8.53 -8.40 18.14
N VAL A 193 9.08 -7.80 17.07
CA VAL A 193 8.46 -6.63 16.41
C VAL A 193 7.08 -6.99 15.87
N LEU A 194 6.93 -8.14 15.24
CA LEU A 194 5.65 -8.62 14.72
C LEU A 194 4.62 -8.82 15.86
N ALA A 195 5.02 -9.51 16.93
CA ALA A 195 4.15 -9.79 18.07
C ALA A 195 3.77 -8.49 18.83
N ALA A 196 4.73 -7.63 19.11
CA ALA A 196 4.51 -6.37 19.81
C ALA A 196 3.61 -5.41 19.01
N SER A 197 3.89 -5.25 17.71
CA SER A 197 3.08 -4.41 16.81
C SER A 197 1.65 -4.93 16.70
N SER A 198 1.48 -6.24 16.50
CA SER A 198 0.17 -6.88 16.41
C SER A 198 -0.57 -6.82 17.75
N GLY A 199 0.14 -7.03 18.87
CA GLY A 199 -0.40 -6.90 20.22
C GLY A 199 -0.91 -5.49 20.52
N MET A 200 -0.16 -4.45 20.12
CA MET A 200 -0.58 -3.07 20.23
C MET A 200 -1.86 -2.79 19.42
N GLY A 201 -1.89 -3.22 18.17
CA GLY A 201 -3.09 -3.09 17.32
C GLY A 201 -4.29 -3.84 17.91
N ALA A 202 -4.08 -5.04 18.45
CA ALA A 202 -5.13 -5.81 19.12
C ALA A 202 -5.66 -5.11 20.38
N ALA A 203 -4.77 -4.51 21.19
CA ALA A 203 -5.16 -3.73 22.35
C ALA A 203 -6.08 -2.56 21.96
N PHE A 204 -5.71 -1.77 20.96
CA PHE A 204 -6.57 -0.72 20.41
C PHE A 204 -7.90 -1.28 19.88
N GLY A 205 -7.87 -2.43 19.19
CA GLY A 205 -9.06 -3.13 18.67
C GLY A 205 -10.02 -3.59 19.77
N VAL A 206 -9.56 -3.73 20.99
CA VAL A 206 -10.38 -4.05 22.17
C VAL A 206 -10.81 -2.80 22.92
N LEU A 207 -9.85 -1.90 23.20
CA LEU A 207 -10.06 -0.74 24.08
C LEU A 207 -10.94 0.33 23.44
N VAL A 208 -10.77 0.62 22.15
CA VAL A 208 -11.55 1.67 21.46
C VAL A 208 -13.04 1.32 21.40
N PRO A 209 -13.44 0.10 21.00
CA PRO A 209 -14.85 -0.30 21.08
C PRO A 209 -15.42 -0.35 22.50
N LEU A 210 -14.60 -0.71 23.47
CA LEU A 210 -15.01 -0.71 24.87
C LEU A 210 -15.30 0.73 25.34
N TRP A 211 -14.41 1.66 25.04
CA TRP A 211 -14.58 3.09 25.28
C TRP A 211 -15.86 3.64 24.66
N GLN A 212 -16.13 3.34 23.39
CA GLN A 212 -17.36 3.77 22.72
C GLN A 212 -18.64 3.28 23.42
N ARG A 213 -18.62 2.06 23.93
CA ARG A 213 -19.75 1.51 24.68
C ARG A 213 -19.96 2.20 26.04
N LEU A 214 -18.89 2.58 26.71
CA LEU A 214 -18.95 3.27 28.01
C LEU A 214 -19.46 4.70 27.87
N VAL A 215 -19.08 5.42 26.81
CA VAL A 215 -19.50 6.82 26.58
C VAL A 215 -20.92 6.94 26.00
N GLY A 216 -21.55 5.84 25.57
CA GLY A 216 -22.97 5.80 25.20
C GLY A 216 -23.33 6.44 23.85
N HIS A 217 -22.38 7.08 23.15
CA HIS A 217 -22.61 7.77 21.85
C HIS A 217 -22.17 6.91 20.63
N ALA A 218 -22.47 5.63 20.66
CA ALA A 218 -21.85 4.58 19.86
C ALA A 218 -22.02 4.67 18.33
N ARG A 219 -22.86 5.55 17.78
CA ARG A 219 -23.19 5.52 16.34
C ARG A 219 -22.89 6.79 15.55
N ALA A 220 -22.99 7.97 16.14
CA ALA A 220 -22.83 9.22 15.37
C ALA A 220 -21.38 9.51 14.99
N ASP A 221 -20.41 9.20 15.89
CA ASP A 221 -19.01 9.60 15.75
C ASP A 221 -18.02 8.43 15.61
N ALA A 222 -18.49 7.24 15.18
CA ALA A 222 -17.63 6.07 15.04
C ALA A 222 -16.42 6.34 14.10
N THR A 223 -16.65 7.04 12.99
CA THR A 223 -15.59 7.40 12.03
C THR A 223 -14.50 8.23 12.67
N LEU A 224 -14.88 9.29 13.41
CA LEU A 224 -13.93 10.17 14.09
C LEU A 224 -13.16 9.43 15.18
N THR A 225 -13.85 8.63 15.99
CA THR A 225 -13.22 7.86 17.07
C THR A 225 -12.17 6.90 16.52
N PHE A 226 -12.48 6.17 15.44
CA PHE A 226 -11.51 5.27 14.81
C PHE A 226 -10.38 6.03 14.12
N ALA A 227 -10.64 7.18 13.49
CA ALA A 227 -9.60 8.00 12.88
C ALA A 227 -8.61 8.53 13.93
N VAL A 228 -9.11 9.08 15.05
CA VAL A 228 -8.27 9.55 16.17
C VAL A 228 -7.50 8.40 16.81
N ALA A 229 -8.14 7.23 16.96
CA ALA A 229 -7.47 6.05 17.50
C ALA A 229 -6.35 5.54 16.57
N VAL A 230 -6.55 5.54 15.25
CA VAL A 230 -5.49 5.20 14.29
C VAL A 230 -4.36 6.22 14.34
N PHE A 231 -4.67 7.53 14.43
CA PHE A 231 -3.66 8.57 14.60
C PHE A 231 -2.79 8.32 15.84
N LEU A 232 -3.43 8.08 16.99
CA LEU A 232 -2.71 7.76 18.23
C LEU A 232 -1.88 6.49 18.10
N LEU A 233 -2.44 5.43 17.50
CA LEU A 233 -1.75 4.17 17.27
C LEU A 233 -0.50 4.35 16.39
N VAL A 234 -0.61 5.09 15.29
CA VAL A 234 0.53 5.40 14.40
C VAL A 234 1.60 6.20 15.15
N ALA A 235 1.20 7.20 15.94
CA ALA A 235 2.14 7.99 16.76
C ALA A 235 2.86 7.13 17.81
N VAL A 236 2.13 6.29 18.55
CA VAL A 236 2.70 5.40 19.59
C VAL A 236 3.65 4.37 18.96
N THR A 237 3.23 3.72 17.88
CA THR A 237 4.09 2.74 17.18
C THR A 237 5.36 3.38 16.63
N HIS A 238 5.27 4.63 16.20
CA HIS A 238 6.41 5.40 15.75
C HIS A 238 7.42 5.67 16.89
N VAL A 239 6.94 6.13 18.05
CA VAL A 239 7.78 6.38 19.25
C VAL A 239 8.43 5.10 19.77
N LEU A 240 7.70 4.00 19.78
CA LEU A 240 8.17 2.69 20.24
C LEU A 240 9.01 1.92 19.18
N LYS A 241 9.27 2.51 18.02
CA LYS A 241 9.97 1.86 16.88
C LYS A 241 9.34 0.53 16.45
N LEU A 242 8.01 0.42 16.59
CA LEU A 242 7.21 -0.72 16.15
C LEU A 242 6.71 -0.51 14.70
N SER A 243 6.15 -1.55 14.09
CA SER A 243 5.57 -1.44 12.75
C SER A 243 4.13 -0.88 12.79
N PRO A 244 3.89 0.35 12.32
CA PRO A 244 2.54 0.90 12.22
C PRO A 244 1.67 0.10 11.24
N VAL A 245 2.28 -0.57 10.25
CA VAL A 245 1.62 -1.45 9.29
C VAL A 245 0.88 -2.58 9.99
N LEU A 246 1.61 -3.34 10.80
CA LEU A 246 1.04 -4.50 11.52
C LEU A 246 0.03 -4.05 12.57
N ALA A 247 0.32 -2.97 13.28
CA ALA A 247 -0.54 -2.45 14.32
C ALA A 247 -1.89 -1.97 13.75
N ALA A 248 -1.90 -1.16 12.70
CA ALA A 248 -3.13 -0.65 12.09
C ALA A 248 -3.96 -1.78 11.43
N LEU A 249 -3.30 -2.72 10.74
CA LEU A 249 -3.95 -3.89 10.16
C LEU A 249 -4.63 -4.74 11.24
N THR A 250 -3.93 -5.03 12.33
CA THR A 250 -4.45 -5.84 13.45
C THR A 250 -5.55 -5.11 14.19
N PHE A 251 -5.44 -3.79 14.36
CA PHE A 251 -6.51 -2.97 14.93
C PHE A 251 -7.82 -3.13 14.15
N GLY A 252 -7.79 -2.94 12.82
CA GLY A 252 -8.97 -3.13 11.96
C GLY A 252 -9.55 -4.55 12.04
N LEU A 253 -8.69 -5.56 12.02
CA LEU A 253 -9.06 -6.97 12.12
C LEU A 253 -9.79 -7.29 13.43
N VAL A 254 -9.26 -6.83 14.56
CA VAL A 254 -9.85 -7.05 15.88
C VAL A 254 -11.13 -6.24 16.06
N ALA A 255 -11.19 -5.00 15.59
CA ALA A 255 -12.39 -4.16 15.62
C ALA A 255 -13.56 -4.87 14.90
N ARG A 256 -13.32 -5.46 13.73
CA ARG A 256 -14.32 -6.28 13.04
C ARG A 256 -14.76 -7.50 13.85
N HIS A 257 -13.81 -8.20 14.46
CA HIS A 257 -14.11 -9.41 15.25
C HIS A 257 -14.98 -9.10 16.48
N ARG A 258 -14.88 -7.89 17.03
CA ARG A 258 -15.72 -7.39 18.12
C ARG A 258 -17.13 -6.97 17.68
N ARG A 259 -17.54 -7.28 16.43
CA ARG A 259 -18.87 -7.02 15.86
C ARG A 259 -19.24 -5.55 15.78
N ILE A 260 -18.27 -4.67 15.58
CA ILE A 260 -18.54 -3.28 15.25
C ILE A 260 -18.95 -3.26 13.77
N THR A 261 -20.14 -2.76 13.50
CA THR A 261 -20.62 -2.62 12.12
C THR A 261 -20.40 -1.19 11.66
N LEU A 262 -19.39 -0.99 10.80
CA LEU A 262 -19.15 0.27 10.10
C LEU A 262 -19.85 0.23 8.73
N SER A 263 -20.53 1.31 8.36
CA SER A 263 -21.01 1.49 6.99
C SER A 263 -19.83 1.61 6.03
N PRO A 264 -19.99 1.38 4.70
CA PRO A 264 -18.91 1.58 3.74
C PRO A 264 -18.25 2.96 3.84
N ALA A 265 -19.05 4.02 3.98
CA ALA A 265 -18.53 5.39 4.11
C ALA A 265 -17.77 5.62 5.43
N GLN A 266 -18.18 5.01 6.52
CA GLN A 266 -17.47 5.07 7.80
C GLN A 266 -16.17 4.27 7.77
N ARG A 267 -16.15 3.15 7.07
CA ARG A 267 -14.98 2.28 6.96
C ARG A 267 -13.84 2.90 6.16
N ASN A 268 -14.15 3.56 5.04
CA ASN A 268 -13.15 4.25 4.21
C ASN A 268 -12.89 5.70 4.63
N PHE A 269 -13.46 6.12 5.77
CA PHE A 269 -13.32 7.47 6.32
C PHE A 269 -13.81 8.60 5.42
N GLY A 270 -14.66 8.30 4.42
CA GLY A 270 -15.28 9.28 3.53
C GLY A 270 -14.30 10.28 2.92
N ALA A 271 -14.66 11.56 2.94
CA ALA A 271 -13.84 12.64 2.36
C ALA A 271 -12.45 12.79 3.03
N LEU A 272 -12.33 12.49 4.34
CA LEU A 272 -11.03 12.48 5.01
C LEU A 272 -10.10 11.43 4.41
N GLY A 273 -10.61 10.22 4.20
CA GLY A 273 -9.86 9.15 3.55
C GLY A 273 -9.45 9.53 2.13
N ASP A 274 -10.29 10.23 1.38
CA ASP A 274 -9.98 10.69 0.02
C ASP A 274 -8.87 11.76 0.03
N LEU A 275 -8.96 12.76 0.91
CA LEU A 275 -7.94 13.78 1.06
C LEU A 275 -6.58 13.17 1.45
N LEU A 276 -6.58 12.30 2.45
CA LEU A 276 -5.34 11.64 2.90
C LEU A 276 -4.76 10.71 1.85
N ALA A 277 -5.58 10.16 0.94
CA ALA A 277 -5.08 9.40 -0.19
C ALA A 277 -4.32 10.30 -1.18
N VAL A 278 -4.87 11.46 -1.54
CA VAL A 278 -4.15 12.42 -2.41
C VAL A 278 -2.80 12.77 -1.78
N LEU A 279 -2.80 13.13 -0.49
CA LEU A 279 -1.59 13.45 0.25
C LEU A 279 -0.58 12.29 0.24
N LEU A 280 -1.03 11.08 0.55
CA LEU A 280 -0.18 9.90 0.63
C LEU A 280 0.49 9.58 -0.70
N PHE A 281 -0.30 9.42 -1.77
CA PHE A 281 0.22 8.99 -3.06
C PHE A 281 1.08 10.08 -3.72
N PHE A 282 0.68 11.34 -3.58
CA PHE A 282 1.47 12.47 -4.05
C PHE A 282 2.80 12.57 -3.29
N PHE A 283 2.75 12.63 -1.96
CA PHE A 283 3.92 12.81 -1.12
C PHE A 283 4.94 11.68 -1.29
N VAL A 284 4.48 10.44 -1.26
CA VAL A 284 5.35 9.26 -1.43
C VAL A 284 6.13 9.35 -2.74
N ALA A 285 5.50 9.78 -3.82
CA ALA A 285 6.15 9.90 -5.11
C ALA A 285 7.13 11.09 -5.20
N THR A 286 6.94 12.16 -4.42
CA THR A 286 7.90 13.28 -4.36
C THR A 286 9.24 12.90 -3.73
N THR A 287 9.28 11.84 -2.92
CA THR A 287 10.51 11.39 -2.25
C THR A 287 11.50 10.70 -3.19
N VAL A 288 11.07 10.35 -4.40
CA VAL A 288 11.90 9.65 -5.39
C VAL A 288 12.57 10.64 -6.33
N SER A 289 13.91 10.65 -6.36
CA SER A 289 14.66 11.50 -7.27
C SER A 289 14.67 10.98 -8.70
N TRP A 290 14.70 11.89 -9.68
CA TRP A 290 14.82 11.54 -11.10
C TRP A 290 16.09 10.75 -11.41
N ARG A 291 17.19 11.10 -10.75
CA ARG A 291 18.47 10.42 -10.93
C ARG A 291 18.40 8.97 -10.48
N SER A 292 17.95 8.73 -9.25
CA SER A 292 17.78 7.35 -8.73
C SER A 292 16.79 6.53 -9.58
N PHE A 293 15.72 7.16 -10.09
CA PHE A 293 14.79 6.53 -11.01
C PHE A 293 15.48 6.13 -12.33
N ALA A 294 16.22 7.04 -12.96
CA ALA A 294 16.86 6.79 -14.24
C ALA A 294 17.97 5.71 -14.12
N ASP A 295 18.81 5.80 -13.09
CA ASP A 295 19.89 4.85 -12.83
C ASP A 295 19.38 3.44 -12.54
N GLY A 296 18.21 3.35 -11.88
CA GLY A 296 17.57 2.08 -11.53
C GLY A 296 16.56 1.53 -12.54
N LEU A 297 16.26 2.26 -13.62
CA LEU A 297 15.10 1.97 -14.48
C LEU A 297 15.12 0.57 -15.10
N LEU A 298 16.22 0.19 -15.73
CA LEU A 298 16.30 -1.09 -16.46
C LEU A 298 16.18 -2.28 -15.51
N LEU A 299 16.94 -2.25 -14.41
CA LEU A 299 16.92 -3.32 -13.43
C LEU A 299 15.61 -3.31 -12.64
N GLY A 300 15.11 -2.13 -12.27
CA GLY A 300 13.81 -1.98 -11.60
C GLY A 300 12.65 -2.54 -12.44
N LEU A 301 12.64 -2.27 -13.75
CA LEU A 301 11.65 -2.84 -14.67
C LEU A 301 11.76 -4.36 -14.76
N LEU A 302 12.99 -4.89 -14.87
CA LEU A 302 13.24 -6.34 -14.90
C LEU A 302 12.72 -7.01 -13.62
N LEU A 303 13.06 -6.48 -12.44
CA LEU A 303 12.62 -7.01 -11.16
C LEU A 303 11.09 -6.92 -10.99
N LEU A 304 10.48 -5.84 -11.47
CA LEU A 304 9.02 -5.67 -11.46
C LEU A 304 8.32 -6.69 -12.37
N LEU A 305 8.89 -6.98 -13.55
CA LEU A 305 8.37 -8.01 -14.45
C LEU A 305 8.50 -9.41 -13.85
N VAL A 306 9.66 -9.75 -13.26
CA VAL A 306 9.88 -11.04 -12.58
C VAL A 306 8.87 -11.21 -11.45
N ARG A 307 8.70 -10.20 -10.61
CA ARG A 307 7.68 -10.17 -9.56
C ARG A 307 6.28 -10.40 -10.12
N ALA A 308 5.92 -9.70 -11.19
CA ALA A 308 4.62 -9.81 -11.82
C ALA A 308 4.35 -11.23 -12.34
N LEU A 309 5.33 -11.81 -13.04
CA LEU A 309 5.23 -13.17 -13.57
C LEU A 309 5.03 -14.20 -12.45
N VAL A 310 5.80 -14.13 -11.38
CA VAL A 310 5.66 -15.06 -10.24
C VAL A 310 4.29 -14.93 -9.59
N LYS A 311 3.84 -13.71 -9.28
CA LYS A 311 2.53 -13.47 -8.65
C LYS A 311 1.39 -14.04 -9.51
N VAL A 312 1.39 -13.77 -10.81
CA VAL A 312 0.38 -14.28 -11.73
C VAL A 312 0.48 -15.81 -11.85
N ALA A 313 1.67 -16.36 -12.02
CA ALA A 313 1.87 -17.80 -12.18
C ALA A 313 1.40 -18.59 -10.96
N VAL A 314 1.80 -18.17 -9.74
CA VAL A 314 1.41 -18.85 -8.50
C VAL A 314 -0.09 -18.75 -8.24
N CYS A 315 -0.67 -17.55 -8.38
CA CYS A 315 -2.11 -17.36 -8.22
C CYS A 315 -2.92 -18.18 -9.24
N THR A 316 -2.39 -18.34 -10.46
CA THR A 316 -3.02 -19.16 -11.50
C THR A 316 -2.91 -20.65 -11.20
N ALA A 317 -1.73 -21.13 -10.78
CA ALA A 317 -1.47 -22.53 -10.48
C ALA A 317 -2.30 -23.02 -9.27
N THR A 318 -2.41 -22.19 -8.23
CA THR A 318 -3.19 -22.53 -7.02
C THR A 318 -4.70 -22.29 -7.17
N ALA A 319 -5.16 -21.68 -8.27
CA ALA A 319 -6.54 -21.26 -8.47
C ALA A 319 -7.54 -22.43 -8.36
N ARG A 320 -7.29 -23.53 -9.06
CA ARG A 320 -8.18 -24.71 -9.06
C ARG A 320 -8.31 -25.33 -7.68
N ALA A 321 -7.19 -25.50 -6.97
CA ALA A 321 -7.16 -26.00 -5.60
C ALA A 321 -7.90 -25.05 -4.63
N SER A 322 -7.85 -23.76 -4.90
CA SER A 322 -8.55 -22.71 -4.16
C SER A 322 -10.02 -22.51 -4.56
N GLY A 323 -10.57 -23.34 -5.47
CA GLY A 323 -11.99 -23.33 -5.88
C GLY A 323 -12.36 -22.20 -6.85
N ILE A 324 -11.41 -21.66 -7.62
CA ILE A 324 -11.67 -20.66 -8.67
C ILE A 324 -11.08 -21.09 -10.03
N SER A 325 -11.52 -20.45 -11.10
CA SER A 325 -10.95 -20.69 -12.41
C SER A 325 -9.52 -20.14 -12.51
N PRO A 326 -8.63 -20.76 -13.34
CA PRO A 326 -7.28 -20.24 -13.58
C PRO A 326 -7.28 -18.78 -14.07
N ARG A 327 -8.27 -18.38 -14.89
CA ARG A 327 -8.45 -17.00 -15.32
C ARG A 327 -8.65 -16.04 -14.12
N LYS A 328 -9.52 -16.39 -13.16
CA LYS A 328 -9.71 -15.59 -11.94
C LYS A 328 -8.46 -15.60 -11.06
N GLY A 329 -7.71 -16.70 -11.03
CA GLY A 329 -6.40 -16.77 -10.37
C GLY A 329 -5.41 -15.79 -10.99
N ALA A 330 -5.27 -15.78 -12.31
CA ALA A 330 -4.40 -14.82 -13.03
C ALA A 330 -4.81 -13.37 -12.75
N LEU A 331 -6.10 -13.06 -12.80
CA LEU A 331 -6.62 -11.73 -12.50
C LEU A 331 -6.36 -11.32 -11.03
N THR A 332 -6.43 -12.27 -10.09
CA THR A 332 -6.03 -12.02 -8.69
C THR A 332 -4.55 -11.68 -8.60
N GLY A 333 -3.67 -12.42 -9.29
CA GLY A 333 -2.24 -12.14 -9.37
C GLY A 333 -1.95 -10.74 -9.93
N VAL A 334 -2.69 -10.31 -10.97
CA VAL A 334 -2.60 -8.95 -11.51
C VAL A 334 -3.13 -7.92 -10.53
N ALA A 335 -4.22 -8.18 -9.82
CA ALA A 335 -4.82 -7.23 -8.89
C ALA A 335 -3.91 -6.90 -7.69
N ILE A 336 -3.01 -7.81 -7.28
CA ILE A 336 -2.07 -7.59 -6.16
C ILE A 336 -0.72 -6.98 -6.58
N MET A 337 -0.65 -6.33 -7.74
CA MET A 337 0.58 -5.68 -8.24
C MET A 337 0.99 -4.39 -7.50
N PRO A 338 0.09 -3.53 -6.97
CA PRO A 338 0.51 -2.32 -6.27
C PRO A 338 1.51 -2.62 -5.15
N MET A 339 2.60 -1.82 -5.03
CA MET A 339 3.62 -2.01 -3.98
C MET A 339 4.21 -0.69 -3.42
N ALA A 340 4.15 0.40 -4.16
CA ALA A 340 4.97 1.58 -3.94
C ALA A 340 4.86 2.18 -2.53
N VAL A 341 3.65 2.52 -2.09
CA VAL A 341 3.41 3.15 -0.78
C VAL A 341 3.98 2.31 0.36
N PHE A 342 3.70 1.00 0.35
CA PHE A 342 4.21 0.10 1.37
C PHE A 342 5.75 0.10 1.39
N THR A 343 6.36 -0.02 0.23
CA THR A 343 7.82 -0.06 0.06
C THR A 343 8.49 1.19 0.61
N ILE A 344 7.97 2.36 0.26
CA ILE A 344 8.56 3.64 0.67
C ILE A 344 8.42 3.85 2.18
N VAL A 345 7.27 3.52 2.75
CA VAL A 345 7.07 3.59 4.21
C VAL A 345 8.03 2.66 4.95
N MET A 346 8.28 1.45 4.44
CA MET A 346 9.23 0.50 5.05
C MET A 346 10.66 1.03 4.98
N VAL A 347 11.07 1.59 3.86
CA VAL A 347 12.42 2.16 3.69
C VAL A 347 12.61 3.40 4.57
N GLU A 348 11.58 4.25 4.69
CA GLU A 348 11.64 5.40 5.59
C GLU A 348 11.79 4.99 7.06
N GLN A 349 11.21 3.86 7.47
CA GLN A 349 11.43 3.32 8.81
C GLN A 349 12.90 2.95 9.06
N THR A 350 13.62 2.42 8.05
CA THR A 350 15.05 2.08 8.18
C THR A 350 15.96 3.30 8.19
N ARG A 351 15.62 4.35 7.47
CA ARG A 351 16.35 5.63 7.49
C ARG A 351 16.44 6.19 8.91
N ARG A 352 15.37 6.03 9.71
CA ARG A 352 15.34 6.42 11.12
C ARG A 352 16.22 5.55 12.02
N LEU A 353 16.58 4.35 11.56
CA LEU A 353 17.55 3.48 12.23
C LEU A 353 19.00 3.80 11.83
N GLY A 354 19.23 4.87 11.05
CA GLY A 354 20.55 5.29 10.59
C GLY A 354 21.06 4.52 9.36
N VAL A 355 20.18 3.78 8.68
CA VAL A 355 20.51 3.04 7.46
C VAL A 355 19.80 3.70 6.28
N ASP A 356 20.57 4.43 5.47
CA ASP A 356 20.05 5.02 4.24
C ASP A 356 20.08 3.98 3.11
N LEU A 357 18.91 3.43 2.79
CA LEU A 357 18.76 2.41 1.77
C LEU A 357 18.36 2.99 0.40
N PHE A 358 17.86 4.23 0.35
CA PHE A 358 17.41 4.83 -0.91
C PHE A 358 18.56 5.09 -1.86
N ASP A 359 19.67 5.64 -1.36
CA ASP A 359 20.85 5.94 -2.19
C ASP A 359 21.58 4.68 -2.66
N SER A 360 21.43 3.57 -1.90
CA SER A 360 22.05 2.28 -2.26
C SER A 360 21.15 1.39 -3.13
N LEU A 361 19.86 1.72 -3.29
CA LEU A 361 18.86 0.88 -3.96
C LEU A 361 18.15 1.62 -5.11
N ALA A 362 18.88 2.19 -6.06
CA ALA A 362 18.32 2.84 -7.24
C ALA A 362 17.21 1.99 -7.96
N PRO A 363 17.33 0.66 -8.11
CA PRO A 363 16.26 -0.16 -8.69
C PRO A 363 14.94 -0.09 -7.92
N LEU A 364 14.99 0.13 -6.60
CA LEU A 364 13.80 0.27 -5.76
C LEU A 364 13.00 1.52 -6.11
N ALA A 365 13.69 2.64 -6.36
CA ALA A 365 13.08 3.90 -6.78
C ALA A 365 12.31 3.72 -8.09
N ALA A 366 12.92 3.06 -9.07
CA ALA A 366 12.27 2.75 -10.35
C ALA A 366 11.09 1.78 -10.17
N MET A 367 11.24 0.71 -9.40
CA MET A 367 10.14 -0.22 -9.09
C MET A 367 8.97 0.50 -8.42
N ALA A 368 9.24 1.40 -7.47
CA ALA A 368 8.20 2.13 -6.75
C ALA A 368 7.39 3.03 -7.70
N ILE A 369 8.04 3.87 -8.50
CA ILE A 369 7.35 4.79 -9.42
C ILE A 369 6.62 4.03 -10.52
N LEU A 370 7.25 3.02 -11.13
CA LEU A 370 6.57 2.21 -12.15
C LEU A 370 5.35 1.48 -11.58
N ALA A 371 5.47 0.91 -10.37
CA ALA A 371 4.34 0.27 -9.71
C ALA A 371 3.26 1.28 -9.28
N GLU A 372 3.62 2.52 -8.90
CA GLU A 372 2.65 3.56 -8.52
C GLU A 372 1.76 3.94 -9.71
N VAL A 373 2.34 4.05 -10.89
CA VAL A 373 1.61 4.47 -12.10
C VAL A 373 0.89 3.30 -12.78
N LEU A 374 1.59 2.16 -12.95
CA LEU A 374 1.07 1.04 -13.74
C LEU A 374 0.14 0.12 -12.95
N ALA A 375 0.46 -0.15 -11.69
CA ALA A 375 -0.27 -1.18 -10.94
C ALA A 375 -1.74 -0.82 -10.67
N PRO A 376 -2.14 0.42 -10.35
CA PRO A 376 -3.55 0.76 -10.22
C PRO A 376 -4.36 0.52 -11.49
N VAL A 377 -3.77 0.83 -12.66
CA VAL A 377 -4.40 0.59 -13.97
C VAL A 377 -4.55 -0.91 -14.23
N LEU A 378 -3.53 -1.71 -13.89
CA LEU A 378 -3.59 -3.16 -14.01
C LEU A 378 -4.63 -3.76 -13.07
N THR A 379 -4.71 -3.27 -11.82
CA THR A 379 -5.73 -3.68 -10.84
C THR A 379 -7.14 -3.38 -11.35
N GLN A 380 -7.38 -2.18 -11.86
CA GLN A 380 -8.65 -1.80 -12.46
C GLN A 380 -9.04 -2.73 -13.60
N ARG A 381 -8.11 -3.01 -14.52
CA ARG A 381 -8.35 -3.94 -15.64
C ARG A 381 -8.58 -5.38 -15.17
N ALA A 382 -7.93 -5.80 -14.10
CA ALA A 382 -8.16 -7.12 -13.51
C ALA A 382 -9.57 -7.26 -12.94
N LEU A 383 -10.05 -6.26 -12.20
CA LEU A 383 -11.42 -6.23 -11.67
C LEU A 383 -12.46 -6.18 -12.78
N ALA A 384 -12.23 -5.37 -13.80
CA ALA A 384 -13.06 -5.28 -14.99
C ALA A 384 -13.10 -6.62 -15.75
N GLY A 385 -11.95 -7.26 -15.95
CA GLY A 385 -11.83 -8.58 -16.60
C GLY A 385 -12.48 -9.73 -15.81
N ALA A 386 -12.58 -9.56 -14.49
CA ALA A 386 -13.32 -10.46 -13.59
C ALA A 386 -14.84 -10.20 -13.58
N LYS A 387 -15.30 -9.09 -14.16
CA LYS A 387 -16.67 -8.56 -14.08
C LYS A 387 -17.09 -8.24 -12.65
N GLU A 388 -16.16 -7.72 -11.87
CA GLU A 388 -16.35 -7.38 -10.46
C GLU A 388 -16.34 -5.84 -10.21
N SER A 389 -16.34 -5.01 -11.28
CA SER A 389 -16.48 -3.55 -11.22
C SER A 389 -17.92 -3.15 -11.47
N SER A 390 -18.52 -2.36 -10.54
CA SER A 390 -19.88 -1.86 -10.66
C SER A 390 -20.03 -0.75 -11.72
N GLN A 391 -18.93 -0.04 -12.05
CA GLN A 391 -18.96 1.04 -13.04
C GLN A 391 -19.08 0.56 -14.49
N GLN A 392 -18.73 -0.70 -14.78
CA GLN A 392 -18.96 -1.29 -16.10
C GLN A 392 -20.45 -1.51 -16.41
N ALA A 393 -21.29 -1.69 -15.39
CA ALA A 393 -22.73 -1.83 -15.58
C ALA A 393 -23.41 -0.50 -15.99
N VAL A 394 -22.79 0.64 -15.69
CA VAL A 394 -23.34 1.99 -15.95
C VAL A 394 -22.83 2.58 -17.28
N ARG A 395 -21.61 2.23 -17.70
CA ARG A 395 -21.00 2.78 -18.94
C ARG A 395 -21.64 2.38 -20.28
N PRO A 396 -22.19 1.18 -20.48
CA PRO A 396 -22.83 0.84 -21.77
C PRO A 396 -24.11 1.61 -22.05
N ALA A 397 -24.85 2.04 -21.02
CA ALA A 397 -26.12 2.73 -21.20
C ALA A 397 -25.93 4.18 -21.66
N THR A 398 -24.99 4.91 -21.09
CA THR A 398 -24.81 6.35 -21.40
C THR A 398 -24.19 6.64 -22.76
N LEU A 399 -23.44 5.71 -23.32
CA LEU A 399 -22.88 5.85 -24.69
C LEU A 399 -23.88 5.43 -25.78
N LYS A 400 -24.78 4.48 -25.49
CA LYS A 400 -25.87 4.14 -26.41
C LYS A 400 -26.95 5.23 -26.47
N GLU A 401 -27.34 5.78 -25.30
CA GLU A 401 -28.32 6.87 -25.27
C GLU A 401 -27.84 8.13 -25.99
N LYS A 402 -26.53 8.43 -25.99
CA LYS A 402 -26.00 9.57 -26.76
C LYS A 402 -25.92 9.32 -28.26
N HIS A 403 -25.84 8.07 -28.71
CA HIS A 403 -25.83 7.74 -30.13
C HIS A 403 -27.23 7.70 -30.71
N ASP A 404 -28.21 7.24 -29.93
CA ASP A 404 -29.63 7.19 -30.34
C ASP A 404 -30.31 8.57 -30.20
N ALA A 405 -29.74 9.53 -29.47
CA ALA A 405 -30.24 10.92 -29.38
C ALA A 405 -29.66 11.85 -30.47
N THR A 406 -28.76 11.34 -31.34
CA THR A 406 -28.13 12.08 -32.46
C THR A 406 -28.44 11.45 -33.82
N ALA A 407 -29.28 10.42 -33.90
CA ALA A 407 -29.86 9.85 -35.10
C ALA A 407 -31.35 10.23 -35.19
#